data_03cafc104d9e7e8693a1b0fabdcd61ab
#
_entry.id   03cafc104d9e7e8693a1b0fabdcd61ab
#
_cell.length_a   1.000
_cell.length_b   1.000
_cell.length_c   1.000
_cell.angle_alpha   90.00
_cell.angle_beta   90.00
_cell.angle_gamma   90.00
#
_symmetry.space_group_name_H-M   'P 1'
#
loop_
_entity.id
_entity.type
_entity.pdbx_description
1 polymer ?
#
loop_
_entity_poly.entity_id
_entity_poly.type
_entity_poly.pdbx_seq_one_letter_code
_entity_poly.pdbx_strand_id
1 'polypeptide(L)'
;MHQMLTSRGFGWLFCLLLGLLPGLVGAEIIETEVCIYGGTAAGVAAAVQVARMGHKAVIVEFGSHLGGMTSGGLSQTDIGNKAAIGGISREFYRRMGRHYGQFEQWLLEPSVAEDVFFDFVNESAIPVYFHQRLAEVRKRGSKISEITLEGGKIFRAIMFIDASYEGDLMAKAGVSHTVGREANSQYAETLNGVRAQTPKHQFLVPVDPYVKAGDSTSGLLPFIQSGEGGVPGAADKSVQAYNFRLCITQNPANRRPIAPPPNYDPAQYEMLARYVEGLVAAGKPPKLGQLMHIQPMPHEKTDINNDGGFSTDFIGANYAYPEADYATRAKIWKAHENYTRGFLHFLATSPRVPASLRAETQSWGLALDEFRDTDGWPHQMYIREARRMVSDYVMTEHNCRGKATVEDPIGLAAYTMDSHNCQRLVKDGHAENEGDVQVGGFPPYPISYRSIIPKAKECENLLVPVCLSATHIAYGSIRMEPVFMVLAHSAAAAACQAMDAGVPLQKLDYERLQERLLADQQVLAWKGKPAGK
;
A
#
# COMPACT_ATOMS: atom_id res chain seq x y z
N MET A 1 -91.28 25.06 -30.62
CA MET A 1 -91.28 26.54 -30.62
C MET A 1 -90.12 27.03 -29.80
N HIS A 2 -89.31 27.83 -30.43
CA HIS A 2 -88.15 28.62 -29.94
C HIS A 2 -86.86 27.92 -29.49
N GLN A 3 -85.92 28.04 -30.41
CA GLN A 3 -84.48 27.95 -30.25
C GLN A 3 -83.94 29.04 -29.34
N MET A 4 -82.90 28.71 -28.60
CA MET A 4 -81.88 29.72 -28.30
C MET A 4 -80.49 29.05 -28.24
N LEU A 5 -79.64 29.59 -29.10
CA LEU A 5 -78.21 29.31 -29.20
C LEU A 5 -77.44 29.83 -27.97
N THR A 6 -76.51 29.05 -27.46
CA THR A 6 -75.45 29.55 -26.56
C THR A 6 -74.07 29.21 -27.12
N SER A 7 -73.29 30.24 -27.32
CA SER A 7 -71.93 30.26 -27.82
C SER A 7 -70.92 29.60 -26.81
N ARG A 8 -70.08 28.71 -27.33
CA ARG A 8 -68.92 28.17 -26.58
C ARG A 8 -67.74 29.10 -26.75
N GLY A 9 -67.30 29.69 -25.62
CA GLY A 9 -66.02 30.38 -25.52
C GLY A 9 -64.89 29.36 -25.34
N PHE A 10 -63.92 29.40 -26.23
CA PHE A 10 -62.65 28.66 -26.13
C PHE A 10 -61.68 29.46 -25.22
N GLY A 11 -61.48 28.97 -24.00
CA GLY A 11 -60.41 29.47 -23.12
C GLY A 11 -59.08 28.77 -23.42
N TRP A 12 -58.10 29.53 -23.92
CA TRP A 12 -56.72 29.05 -24.06
C TRP A 12 -56.04 29.07 -22.70
N LEU A 13 -55.74 27.86 -22.17
CA LEU A 13 -54.92 27.69 -20.99
C LEU A 13 -53.44 27.72 -21.42
N PHE A 14 -52.76 28.83 -21.18
CA PHE A 14 -51.30 28.95 -21.33
C PHE A 14 -50.62 28.25 -20.15
N CYS A 15 -50.19 26.98 -20.34
CA CYS A 15 -49.27 26.32 -19.42
C CYS A 15 -47.89 26.95 -19.57
N LEU A 16 -47.50 27.82 -18.63
CA LEU A 16 -46.12 28.22 -18.46
C LEU A 16 -45.31 26.98 -17.98
N LEU A 17 -44.58 26.35 -18.87
CA LEU A 17 -43.48 25.43 -18.54
C LEU A 17 -42.34 26.30 -17.98
N LEU A 18 -42.29 26.45 -16.65
CA LEU A 18 -41.05 26.83 -15.97
C LEU A 18 -40.03 25.71 -16.15
N GLY A 19 -39.18 25.84 -17.15
CA GLY A 19 -37.99 24.99 -17.28
C GLY A 19 -37.12 25.19 -16.04
N LEU A 20 -37.06 24.20 -15.20
CA LEU A 20 -36.00 24.04 -14.19
C LEU A 20 -34.67 23.98 -14.95
N LEU A 21 -33.99 25.11 -15.11
CA LEU A 21 -32.58 25.14 -15.43
C LEU A 21 -31.88 24.42 -14.30
N PRO A 22 -31.07 23.36 -14.58
CA PRO A 22 -30.20 22.80 -13.54
C PRO A 22 -29.31 23.94 -13.07
N GLY A 23 -29.46 24.33 -11.80
CA GLY A 23 -28.61 25.31 -11.18
C GLY A 23 -27.18 24.87 -11.37
N LEU A 24 -26.35 25.71 -11.94
CA LEU A 24 -24.90 25.59 -11.90
C LEU A 24 -24.51 25.55 -10.41
N VAL A 25 -24.45 24.37 -9.82
CA VAL A 25 -23.80 24.18 -8.51
C VAL A 25 -22.34 24.52 -8.77
N GLY A 26 -21.92 25.71 -8.38
CA GLY A 26 -20.52 26.11 -8.45
C GLY A 26 -19.67 25.03 -7.73
N ALA A 27 -18.53 24.67 -8.31
CA ALA A 27 -17.64 23.71 -7.69
C ALA A 27 -17.28 24.18 -6.26
N GLU A 28 -17.43 23.31 -5.27
CA GLU A 28 -17.03 23.60 -3.89
C GLU A 28 -15.50 23.72 -3.84
N ILE A 29 -15.01 24.89 -3.46
CA ILE A 29 -13.58 25.19 -3.36
C ILE A 29 -13.19 25.22 -1.88
N ILE A 30 -12.24 24.37 -1.49
CA ILE A 30 -11.65 24.31 -0.18
C ILE A 30 -10.23 24.90 -0.26
N GLU A 31 -9.97 25.95 0.52
CA GLU A 31 -8.66 26.58 0.62
C GLU A 31 -7.96 26.16 1.92
N THR A 32 -6.70 25.78 1.82
CA THR A 32 -5.86 25.37 2.95
C THR A 32 -4.40 25.76 2.71
N GLU A 33 -3.53 25.62 3.70
CA GLU A 33 -2.09 25.83 3.53
C GLU A 33 -1.41 24.56 3.00
N VAL A 34 -1.77 23.38 3.54
CA VAL A 34 -1.24 22.08 3.10
C VAL A 34 -2.39 21.14 2.76
N CYS A 35 -2.41 20.61 1.54
CA CYS A 35 -3.34 19.58 1.11
C CYS A 35 -2.61 18.23 1.06
N ILE A 36 -3.08 17.25 1.83
CA ILE A 36 -2.51 15.91 1.93
C ILE A 36 -3.44 14.94 1.22
N TYR A 37 -2.95 14.31 0.16
CA TYR A 37 -3.68 13.28 -0.59
C TYR A 37 -3.28 11.89 -0.11
N GLY A 38 -4.24 11.16 0.45
CA GLY A 38 -4.09 9.86 1.12
C GLY A 38 -4.20 9.96 2.63
N GLY A 39 -5.27 9.38 3.21
CA GLY A 39 -5.51 9.23 4.65
C GLY A 39 -4.74 8.05 5.27
N THR A 40 -3.59 7.68 4.70
CA THR A 40 -2.70 6.63 5.18
C THR A 40 -2.08 7.00 6.53
N ALA A 41 -1.38 6.07 7.19
CA ALA A 41 -0.61 6.39 8.40
C ALA A 41 0.37 7.55 8.17
N ALA A 42 0.99 7.61 6.98
CA ALA A 42 1.83 8.71 6.55
C ALA A 42 1.05 10.03 6.44
N GLY A 43 -0.13 10.00 5.81
CA GLY A 43 -0.97 11.19 5.64
C GLY A 43 -1.44 11.79 6.96
N VAL A 44 -1.85 10.94 7.91
CA VAL A 44 -2.21 11.38 9.26
C VAL A 44 -0.99 11.98 9.98
N ALA A 45 0.18 11.32 9.93
CA ALA A 45 1.40 11.84 10.55
C ALA A 45 1.81 13.21 9.98
N ALA A 46 1.68 13.39 8.65
CA ALA A 46 1.94 14.68 8.00
C ALA A 46 0.97 15.75 8.50
N ALA A 47 -0.34 15.48 8.51
CA ALA A 47 -1.36 16.43 8.91
C ALA A 47 -1.18 16.90 10.36
N VAL A 48 -0.90 15.94 11.27
CA VAL A 48 -0.62 16.23 12.68
C VAL A 48 0.61 17.13 12.83
N GLN A 49 1.68 16.87 12.07
CA GLN A 49 2.88 17.71 12.13
C GLN A 49 2.62 19.12 11.60
N VAL A 50 1.87 19.27 10.52
CA VAL A 50 1.45 20.59 9.99
C VAL A 50 0.69 21.36 11.07
N ALA A 51 -0.30 20.73 11.72
CA ALA A 51 -1.08 21.36 12.79
C ALA A 51 -0.21 21.75 14.01
N ARG A 52 0.74 20.88 14.42
CA ARG A 52 1.69 21.18 15.52
C ARG A 52 2.63 22.34 15.21
N MET A 53 2.85 22.63 13.94
CA MET A 53 3.60 23.82 13.51
C MET A 53 2.74 25.08 13.35
N GLY A 54 1.45 25.01 13.67
CA GLY A 54 0.52 26.14 13.63
C GLY A 54 -0.09 26.44 12.25
N HIS A 55 0.09 25.54 11.29
CA HIS A 55 -0.46 25.64 9.94
C HIS A 55 -1.73 24.82 9.76
N LYS A 56 -2.51 25.14 8.72
CA LYS A 56 -3.76 24.46 8.37
C LYS A 56 -3.49 23.31 7.38
N ALA A 57 -3.94 22.13 7.73
CA ALA A 57 -3.93 20.96 6.86
C ALA A 57 -5.34 20.43 6.59
N VAL A 58 -5.52 19.78 5.45
CA VAL A 58 -6.66 18.90 5.17
C VAL A 58 -6.15 17.57 4.67
N ILE A 59 -6.88 16.50 5.00
CA ILE A 59 -6.65 15.17 4.44
C ILE A 59 -7.73 14.88 3.41
N VAL A 60 -7.33 14.44 2.22
CA VAL A 60 -8.19 14.00 1.12
C VAL A 60 -7.98 12.51 0.94
N GLU A 61 -8.99 11.70 1.32
CA GLU A 61 -8.90 10.25 1.32
C GLU A 61 -9.90 9.65 0.32
N PHE A 62 -9.46 8.70 -0.52
CA PHE A 62 -10.33 8.07 -1.52
C PHE A 62 -11.25 7.00 -0.94
N GLY A 63 -10.87 6.39 0.19
CA GLY A 63 -11.62 5.38 0.93
C GLY A 63 -12.50 5.96 2.03
N SER A 64 -12.86 5.11 2.99
CA SER A 64 -13.70 5.42 4.15
C SER A 64 -12.92 5.42 5.47
N HIS A 65 -11.64 5.08 5.45
CA HIS A 65 -10.83 4.73 6.61
C HIS A 65 -9.57 5.58 6.72
N LEU A 66 -9.02 5.71 7.93
CA LEU A 66 -7.73 6.32 8.19
C LEU A 66 -6.68 5.27 8.57
N GLY A 67 -5.42 5.54 8.23
CA GLY A 67 -4.29 4.71 8.61
C GLY A 67 -3.82 3.75 7.51
N GLY A 68 -4.55 3.64 6.41
CA GLY A 68 -4.14 2.86 5.23
C GLY A 68 -3.86 1.39 5.58
N MET A 69 -2.66 0.88 5.26
CA MET A 69 -2.29 -0.50 5.55
C MET A 69 -2.20 -0.78 7.06
N THR A 70 -1.76 0.18 7.88
CA THR A 70 -1.60 0.00 9.33
C THR A 70 -2.93 -0.32 10.03
N SER A 71 -4.04 0.28 9.63
CA SER A 71 -5.39 -0.03 10.11
C SER A 71 -6.12 -1.02 9.20
N GLY A 72 -5.60 -1.28 8.01
CA GLY A 72 -6.19 -2.13 6.97
C GLY A 72 -5.69 -3.57 6.96
N GLY A 73 -5.14 -4.07 8.08
CA GLY A 73 -4.78 -5.47 8.26
C GLY A 73 -3.30 -5.76 8.46
N LEU A 74 -2.38 -4.84 8.11
CA LEU A 74 -0.95 -4.98 8.39
C LEU A 74 -0.68 -4.74 9.89
N SER A 75 -1.08 -5.70 10.69
CA SER A 75 -1.05 -5.62 12.15
C SER A 75 0.33 -5.85 12.74
N GLN A 76 1.15 -6.63 12.06
CA GLN A 76 2.59 -6.74 12.30
C GLN A 76 3.33 -6.11 11.13
N THR A 77 3.77 -4.87 11.30
CA THR A 77 4.66 -4.25 10.32
C THR A 77 6.09 -4.69 10.54
N ASP A 78 6.83 -4.81 9.44
CA ASP A 78 8.26 -5.04 9.45
C ASP A 78 8.99 -3.74 9.83
N ILE A 79 9.88 -3.80 10.82
CA ILE A 79 10.50 -2.60 11.41
C ILE A 79 12.02 -2.67 11.33
N GLY A 80 12.59 -3.87 11.48
CA GLY A 80 14.01 -4.07 11.68
C GLY A 80 14.44 -3.63 13.08
N ASN A 81 14.84 -2.37 13.23
CA ASN A 81 15.27 -1.82 14.52
C ASN A 81 14.35 -0.70 15.01
N LYS A 82 13.55 -0.99 16.04
CA LYS A 82 12.61 -0.05 16.65
C LYS A 82 13.27 1.26 17.13
N ALA A 83 14.54 1.24 17.52
CA ALA A 83 15.25 2.43 17.97
C ALA A 83 15.52 3.44 16.84
N ALA A 84 15.37 3.05 15.59
CA ALA A 84 15.46 3.94 14.43
C ALA A 84 14.18 4.79 14.22
N ILE A 85 13.07 4.43 14.87
CA ILE A 85 11.79 5.11 14.72
C ILE A 85 11.64 6.21 15.78
N GLY A 86 11.38 7.45 15.33
CA GLY A 86 11.20 8.64 16.18
C GLY A 86 9.89 9.39 15.89
N GLY A 87 9.77 10.57 16.49
CA GLY A 87 8.68 11.52 16.22
C GLY A 87 7.27 10.97 16.39
N ILE A 88 6.35 11.41 15.52
CA ILE A 88 4.94 11.00 15.54
C ILE A 88 4.78 9.49 15.32
N SER A 89 5.63 8.87 14.51
CA SER A 89 5.62 7.41 14.34
C SER A 89 5.83 6.69 15.67
N ARG A 90 6.81 7.09 16.46
CA ARG A 90 7.03 6.50 17.80
C ARG A 90 5.89 6.79 18.76
N GLU A 91 5.32 8.00 18.69
CA GLU A 91 4.15 8.38 19.48
C GLU A 91 2.94 7.48 19.17
N PHE A 92 2.70 7.15 17.90
CA PHE A 92 1.64 6.21 17.51
C PHE A 92 1.78 4.88 18.26
N TYR A 93 2.96 4.24 18.23
CA TYR A 93 3.18 2.97 18.94
C TYR A 93 3.11 3.09 20.47
N ARG A 94 3.38 4.27 21.03
CA ARG A 94 3.15 4.56 22.45
C ARG A 94 1.66 4.72 22.78
N ARG A 95 0.88 5.34 21.89
CA ARG A 95 -0.58 5.42 22.04
C ARG A 95 -1.21 4.03 21.95
N MET A 96 -0.79 3.21 21.01
CA MET A 96 -1.15 1.80 20.95
C MET A 96 -0.81 1.06 22.25
N GLY A 97 0.40 1.29 22.80
CA GLY A 97 0.79 0.71 24.09
C GLY A 97 -0.15 1.05 25.23
N ARG A 98 -0.62 2.31 25.32
CA ARG A 98 -1.59 2.72 26.36
C ARG A 98 -2.88 1.94 26.31
N HIS A 99 -3.38 1.66 25.10
CA HIS A 99 -4.59 0.84 24.92
C HIS A 99 -4.44 -0.56 25.53
N TYR A 100 -3.25 -1.15 25.44
CA TYR A 100 -2.93 -2.49 25.95
C TYR A 100 -2.28 -2.47 27.35
N GLY A 101 -2.23 -1.32 28.02
CA GLY A 101 -1.57 -1.19 29.33
C GLY A 101 -0.05 -1.38 29.29
N GLN A 102 0.60 -1.08 28.15
CA GLN A 102 2.04 -1.22 27.90
C GLN A 102 2.66 0.13 27.53
N PHE A 103 3.99 0.22 27.65
CA PHE A 103 4.73 1.43 27.25
C PHE A 103 4.64 1.66 25.73
N GLU A 104 4.78 0.62 24.92
CA GLU A 104 4.67 0.61 23.46
C GLU A 104 4.08 -0.72 22.99
N GLN A 105 3.25 -0.70 21.96
CA GLN A 105 2.72 -1.89 21.32
C GLN A 105 2.96 -1.84 19.81
N TRP A 106 3.55 -2.89 19.27
CA TRP A 106 3.96 -3.01 17.87
C TRP A 106 3.22 -4.09 17.09
N LEU A 107 2.42 -4.91 17.77
CA LEU A 107 1.44 -5.82 17.19
C LEU A 107 0.06 -5.22 17.42
N LEU A 108 -0.66 -4.91 16.35
CA LEU A 108 -1.80 -4.01 16.38
C LEU A 108 -3.08 -4.74 15.99
N GLU A 109 -4.16 -4.49 16.71
CA GLU A 109 -5.50 -4.77 16.20
C GLU A 109 -5.89 -3.66 15.21
N PRO A 110 -6.41 -4.00 14.00
CA PRO A 110 -6.73 -3.00 12.98
C PRO A 110 -7.66 -1.89 13.44
N SER A 111 -8.75 -2.25 14.14
CA SER A 111 -9.73 -1.29 14.67
C SER A 111 -9.11 -0.33 15.69
N VAL A 112 -8.25 -0.83 16.59
CA VAL A 112 -7.55 0.00 17.60
C VAL A 112 -6.55 0.94 16.92
N ALA A 113 -5.88 0.47 15.88
CA ALA A 113 -4.97 1.32 15.10
C ALA A 113 -5.72 2.48 14.43
N GLU A 114 -6.89 2.20 13.86
CA GLU A 114 -7.74 3.22 13.24
C GLU A 114 -8.24 4.24 14.26
N ASP A 115 -8.72 3.78 15.43
CA ASP A 115 -9.15 4.66 16.53
C ASP A 115 -8.02 5.63 16.94
N VAL A 116 -6.79 5.14 17.06
CA VAL A 116 -5.62 6.00 17.37
C VAL A 116 -5.36 7.03 16.27
N PHE A 117 -5.56 6.71 14.99
CA PHE A 117 -5.46 7.70 13.91
C PHE A 117 -6.59 8.73 13.97
N PHE A 118 -7.80 8.34 14.29
CA PHE A 118 -8.91 9.28 14.53
C PHE A 118 -8.64 10.18 15.74
N ASP A 119 -8.06 9.67 16.81
CA ASP A 119 -7.65 10.47 17.96
C ASP A 119 -6.66 11.56 17.57
N PHE A 120 -5.63 11.23 16.79
CA PHE A 120 -4.66 12.21 16.27
C PHE A 120 -5.32 13.33 15.45
N VAL A 121 -6.22 12.97 14.55
CA VAL A 121 -6.93 13.92 13.67
C VAL A 121 -7.88 14.80 14.48
N ASN A 122 -8.64 14.22 15.41
CA ASN A 122 -9.60 14.92 16.24
C ASN A 122 -8.92 15.89 17.22
N GLU A 123 -7.87 15.45 17.92
CA GLU A 123 -7.09 16.27 18.84
C GLU A 123 -6.45 17.49 18.12
N SER A 124 -6.11 17.33 16.85
CA SER A 124 -5.50 18.38 16.03
C SER A 124 -6.51 19.17 15.20
N ALA A 125 -7.81 18.88 15.32
CA ALA A 125 -8.91 19.50 14.56
C ALA A 125 -8.68 19.50 13.04
N ILE A 126 -8.17 18.41 12.48
CA ILE A 126 -7.84 18.28 11.05
C ILE A 126 -9.08 17.85 10.27
N PRO A 127 -9.56 18.61 9.26
CA PRO A 127 -10.63 18.18 8.39
C PRO A 127 -10.20 17.01 7.51
N VAL A 128 -11.04 15.95 7.45
CA VAL A 128 -10.84 14.78 6.58
C VAL A 128 -12.01 14.70 5.59
N TYR A 129 -11.66 14.58 4.32
CA TYR A 129 -12.61 14.43 3.22
C TYR A 129 -12.50 13.01 2.66
N PHE A 130 -13.41 12.15 3.04
CA PHE A 130 -13.49 10.76 2.60
C PHE A 130 -14.17 10.63 1.22
N HIS A 131 -13.98 9.49 0.55
CA HIS A 131 -14.55 9.15 -0.76
C HIS A 131 -14.17 10.14 -1.86
N GLN A 132 -12.95 10.63 -1.82
CA GLN A 132 -12.46 11.68 -2.71
C GLN A 132 -11.35 11.16 -3.63
N ARG A 133 -11.70 10.80 -4.87
CA ARG A 133 -10.75 10.35 -5.89
C ARG A 133 -10.23 11.50 -6.72
N LEU A 134 -8.92 11.53 -6.94
CA LEU A 134 -8.25 12.57 -7.71
C LEU A 134 -8.56 12.47 -9.20
N ALA A 135 -9.19 13.50 -9.76
CA ALA A 135 -9.47 13.60 -11.20
C ALA A 135 -8.36 14.36 -11.94
N GLU A 136 -8.03 15.57 -11.51
CA GLU A 136 -7.13 16.48 -12.23
C GLU A 136 -6.20 17.21 -11.26
N VAL A 137 -4.99 17.52 -11.72
CA VAL A 137 -4.03 18.41 -11.06
C VAL A 137 -3.75 19.59 -11.96
N ARG A 138 -3.98 20.81 -11.47
CA ARG A 138 -3.69 22.03 -12.20
C ARG A 138 -2.45 22.71 -11.66
N LYS A 139 -1.58 23.13 -12.57
CA LYS A 139 -0.32 23.80 -12.24
C LYS A 139 -0.25 25.19 -12.84
N ARG A 140 0.52 26.05 -12.17
CA ARG A 140 0.99 27.35 -12.71
C ARG A 140 2.53 27.33 -12.71
N GLY A 141 3.12 27.12 -13.88
CA GLY A 141 4.55 26.82 -13.98
C GLY A 141 4.89 25.49 -13.31
N SER A 142 5.85 25.48 -12.40
CA SER A 142 6.27 24.32 -11.61
C SER A 142 5.50 24.14 -10.29
N LYS A 143 4.45 24.93 -10.01
CA LYS A 143 3.65 24.85 -8.78
C LYS A 143 2.27 24.26 -9.04
N ILE A 144 1.86 23.27 -8.25
CA ILE A 144 0.46 22.85 -8.18
C ILE A 144 -0.33 24.01 -7.57
N SER A 145 -1.39 24.44 -8.24
CA SER A 145 -2.31 25.50 -7.76
C SER A 145 -3.57 24.91 -7.14
N GLU A 146 -4.07 23.81 -7.69
CA GLU A 146 -5.27 23.14 -7.20
C GLU A 146 -5.31 21.68 -7.68
N ILE A 147 -6.05 20.86 -6.95
CA ILE A 147 -6.46 19.53 -7.35
C ILE A 147 -7.98 19.47 -7.45
N THR A 148 -8.50 18.80 -8.47
CA THR A 148 -9.93 18.55 -8.68
C THR A 148 -10.22 17.09 -8.48
N LEU A 149 -11.30 16.78 -7.75
CA LEU A 149 -11.72 15.42 -7.44
C LEU A 149 -12.87 14.98 -8.36
N GLU A 150 -13.09 13.66 -8.52
CA GLU A 150 -14.15 13.13 -9.39
C GLU A 150 -15.54 13.67 -9.04
N GLY A 151 -15.81 13.98 -7.76
CA GLY A 151 -17.04 14.62 -7.28
C GLY A 151 -17.14 16.12 -7.56
N GLY A 152 -16.16 16.75 -8.23
CA GLY A 152 -16.15 18.16 -8.59
C GLY A 152 -15.63 19.10 -7.50
N LYS A 153 -15.28 18.62 -6.30
CA LYS A 153 -14.62 19.44 -5.27
C LYS A 153 -13.22 19.85 -5.72
N ILE A 154 -12.82 21.06 -5.38
CA ILE A 154 -11.50 21.62 -5.70
C ILE A 154 -10.78 21.96 -4.40
N PHE A 155 -9.54 21.50 -4.26
CA PHE A 155 -8.67 21.89 -3.15
C PHE A 155 -7.55 22.78 -3.67
N ARG A 156 -7.43 23.97 -3.10
CA ARG A 156 -6.34 24.91 -3.34
C ARG A 156 -5.43 24.95 -2.13
N ALA A 157 -4.13 24.80 -2.35
CA ALA A 157 -3.17 24.85 -1.27
C ALA A 157 -1.85 25.48 -1.70
N ILE A 158 -1.06 25.91 -0.71
CA ILE A 158 0.30 26.42 -0.91
C ILE A 158 1.24 25.23 -1.15
N MET A 159 1.11 24.18 -0.33
CA MET A 159 1.90 22.95 -0.41
C MET A 159 0.99 21.72 -0.55
N PHE A 160 1.52 20.68 -1.19
CA PHE A 160 0.85 19.40 -1.39
C PHE A 160 1.74 18.26 -0.90
N ILE A 161 1.12 17.23 -0.32
CA ILE A 161 1.82 16.00 0.08
C ILE A 161 1.06 14.81 -0.52
N ASP A 162 1.74 14.00 -1.33
CA ASP A 162 1.22 12.72 -1.82
C ASP A 162 1.60 11.62 -0.84
N ALA A 163 0.65 11.25 0.02
CA ALA A 163 0.79 10.19 1.00
C ALA A 163 0.09 8.89 0.57
N SER A 164 -0.35 8.79 -0.70
CA SER A 164 -0.96 7.59 -1.25
C SER A 164 0.07 6.49 -1.56
N TYR A 165 -0.37 5.22 -1.58
CA TYR A 165 0.49 4.09 -1.96
C TYR A 165 0.74 4.01 -3.46
N GLU A 166 -0.08 4.69 -4.27
CA GLU A 166 -0.03 4.68 -5.73
C GLU A 166 0.77 5.84 -6.35
N GLY A 167 0.91 6.96 -5.63
CA GLY A 167 1.55 8.18 -6.15
C GLY A 167 0.72 8.87 -7.24
N ASP A 168 -0.61 8.90 -7.09
CA ASP A 168 -1.50 9.45 -8.12
C ASP A 168 -1.38 10.98 -8.24
N LEU A 169 -1.21 11.69 -7.12
CA LEU A 169 -1.00 13.13 -7.14
C LEU A 169 0.34 13.48 -7.81
N MET A 170 1.39 12.75 -7.46
CA MET A 170 2.71 12.86 -8.08
C MET A 170 2.65 12.66 -9.60
N ALA A 171 2.02 11.56 -10.05
CA ALA A 171 1.92 11.23 -11.47
C ALA A 171 1.09 12.25 -12.25
N LYS A 172 -0.09 12.66 -11.73
CA LYS A 172 -0.95 13.67 -12.36
C LYS A 172 -0.34 15.08 -12.33
N ALA A 173 0.58 15.37 -11.42
CA ALA A 173 1.38 16.59 -11.42
C ALA A 173 2.50 16.58 -12.48
N GLY A 174 2.68 15.48 -13.22
CA GLY A 174 3.72 15.35 -14.26
C GLY A 174 5.12 15.19 -13.68
N VAL A 175 5.25 14.62 -12.48
CA VAL A 175 6.53 14.30 -11.85
C VAL A 175 7.06 12.97 -12.40
N SER A 176 8.35 12.92 -12.71
CA SER A 176 9.03 11.72 -13.21
C SER A 176 8.94 10.58 -12.18
N HIS A 177 8.53 9.42 -12.66
CA HIS A 177 8.42 8.20 -11.84
C HIS A 177 8.72 6.94 -12.66
N THR A 178 8.86 5.82 -11.99
CA THR A 178 9.08 4.50 -12.58
C THR A 178 8.16 3.46 -11.93
N VAL A 179 7.96 2.34 -12.62
CA VAL A 179 7.25 1.15 -12.15
C VAL A 179 8.03 -0.09 -12.56
N GLY A 180 8.02 -1.12 -11.72
CA GLY A 180 8.76 -2.36 -11.96
C GLY A 180 10.21 -2.25 -11.46
N ARG A 181 11.09 -3.13 -11.96
CA ARG A 181 12.46 -3.28 -11.49
C ARG A 181 13.45 -2.61 -12.43
N GLU A 182 14.40 -1.84 -11.90
CA GLU A 182 15.52 -1.31 -12.67
C GLU A 182 16.55 -2.41 -12.96
N ALA A 183 17.32 -2.26 -14.06
CA ALA A 183 18.48 -3.09 -14.28
C ALA A 183 19.55 -2.84 -13.21
N ASN A 184 20.25 -3.89 -12.77
CA ASN A 184 21.39 -3.75 -11.86
C ASN A 184 22.42 -2.74 -12.35
N SER A 185 22.66 -2.68 -13.66
CA SER A 185 23.61 -1.77 -14.28
C SER A 185 23.25 -0.28 -14.15
N GLN A 186 21.97 0.05 -13.96
CA GLN A 186 21.49 1.44 -13.92
C GLN A 186 22.04 2.21 -12.72
N TYR A 187 22.17 1.55 -11.57
CA TYR A 187 22.65 2.13 -10.32
C TYR A 187 23.80 1.32 -9.71
N ALA A 188 24.45 0.44 -10.50
CA ALA A 188 25.52 -0.46 -10.05
C ALA A 188 25.09 -1.35 -8.85
N GLU A 189 23.82 -1.78 -8.83
CA GLU A 189 23.24 -2.65 -7.80
C GLU A 189 23.49 -4.12 -8.12
N THR A 190 23.21 -5.00 -7.14
CA THR A 190 23.42 -6.45 -7.27
C THR A 190 22.15 -7.27 -7.02
N LEU A 191 21.15 -6.67 -6.39
CA LEU A 191 19.93 -7.33 -5.94
C LEU A 191 18.68 -6.91 -6.72
N ASN A 192 18.79 -5.94 -7.63
CA ASN A 192 17.70 -5.43 -8.43
C ASN A 192 17.49 -6.25 -9.73
N GLY A 193 16.47 -5.90 -10.50
CA GLY A 193 16.12 -6.56 -11.76
C GLY A 193 15.65 -8.00 -11.59
N VAL A 194 15.57 -8.73 -12.69
CA VAL A 194 15.22 -10.16 -12.71
C VAL A 194 16.22 -10.96 -11.88
N ARG A 195 15.73 -11.89 -11.05
CA ARG A 195 16.60 -12.70 -10.17
C ARG A 195 17.06 -13.98 -10.85
N ALA A 196 18.35 -14.27 -10.75
CA ALA A 196 18.90 -15.55 -11.22
C ALA A 196 18.44 -16.72 -10.35
N GLN A 197 18.24 -16.47 -9.06
CA GLN A 197 17.80 -17.44 -8.07
C GLN A 197 16.90 -16.78 -7.04
N THR A 198 15.83 -17.48 -6.65
CA THR A 198 14.87 -17.08 -5.62
C THR A 198 14.72 -18.22 -4.60
N PRO A 199 15.56 -18.28 -3.55
CA PRO A 199 15.59 -19.42 -2.62
C PRO A 199 14.43 -19.43 -1.62
N LYS A 200 13.75 -18.29 -1.43
CA LYS A 200 12.63 -18.16 -0.48
C LYS A 200 11.29 -18.26 -1.20
N HIS A 201 10.25 -18.63 -0.46
CA HIS A 201 8.88 -18.75 -0.98
C HIS A 201 8.80 -19.55 -2.28
N GLN A 202 9.54 -20.68 -2.34
CA GLN A 202 9.59 -21.63 -3.45
C GLN A 202 8.77 -22.90 -3.19
N PHE A 203 8.46 -23.60 -4.28
CA PHE A 203 7.91 -24.94 -4.19
C PHE A 203 8.97 -25.90 -3.62
N LEU A 204 8.60 -26.65 -2.57
CA LEU A 204 9.49 -27.60 -1.91
C LEU A 204 9.55 -28.97 -2.62
N VAL A 205 8.69 -29.16 -3.60
CA VAL A 205 8.63 -30.33 -4.50
C VAL A 205 8.34 -29.86 -5.91
N PRO A 206 8.79 -30.56 -6.95
CA PRO A 206 8.43 -30.23 -8.32
C PRO A 206 6.92 -30.23 -8.53
N VAL A 207 6.41 -29.17 -9.17
CA VAL A 207 4.99 -29.02 -9.52
C VAL A 207 4.88 -28.87 -11.02
N ASP A 208 4.18 -29.79 -11.66
CA ASP A 208 3.92 -29.74 -13.10
C ASP A 208 3.04 -28.54 -13.44
N PRO A 209 3.48 -27.66 -14.36
CA PRO A 209 2.81 -26.38 -14.66
C PRO A 209 1.75 -26.46 -15.75
N TYR A 210 1.59 -27.60 -16.42
CA TYR A 210 0.76 -27.72 -17.62
C TYR A 210 -0.68 -28.17 -17.30
N VAL A 211 -1.63 -27.77 -18.13
CA VAL A 211 -3.06 -28.17 -18.00
C VAL A 211 -3.18 -29.70 -17.94
N LYS A 212 -2.54 -30.42 -18.89
CA LYS A 212 -2.35 -31.87 -18.80
C LYS A 212 -0.95 -32.14 -18.30
N ALA A 213 -0.84 -32.80 -17.16
CA ALA A 213 0.46 -33.11 -16.57
C ALA A 213 1.37 -33.85 -17.57
N GLY A 214 2.62 -33.37 -17.70
CA GLY A 214 3.62 -33.89 -18.62
C GLY A 214 3.47 -33.45 -20.09
N ASP A 215 2.43 -32.70 -20.45
CA ASP A 215 2.17 -32.24 -21.82
C ASP A 215 2.34 -30.72 -21.93
N SER A 216 3.52 -30.26 -22.34
CA SER A 216 3.85 -28.85 -22.51
C SER A 216 3.01 -28.15 -23.60
N THR A 217 2.37 -28.91 -24.50
CA THR A 217 1.52 -28.36 -25.56
C THR A 217 0.08 -28.09 -25.09
N SER A 218 -0.30 -28.58 -23.91
CA SER A 218 -1.65 -28.43 -23.36
C SER A 218 -1.97 -27.04 -22.80
N GLY A 219 -0.98 -26.14 -22.75
CA GLY A 219 -1.09 -24.82 -22.14
C GLY A 219 -0.72 -24.83 -20.65
N LEU A 220 -0.60 -23.64 -20.07
CA LEU A 220 -0.21 -23.41 -18.67
C LEU A 220 -1.42 -23.41 -17.73
N LEU A 221 -1.22 -23.88 -16.53
CA LEU A 221 -2.18 -23.73 -15.43
C LEU A 221 -2.39 -22.24 -15.10
N PRO A 222 -3.55 -21.88 -14.52
CA PRO A 222 -3.78 -20.54 -14.02
C PRO A 222 -2.66 -20.04 -13.10
N PHE A 223 -2.41 -18.72 -13.15
CA PHE A 223 -1.42 -18.01 -12.33
C PHE A 223 0.06 -18.32 -12.65
N ILE A 224 0.33 -18.93 -13.81
CA ILE A 224 1.67 -19.07 -14.37
C ILE A 224 1.80 -18.11 -15.55
N GLN A 225 2.82 -17.23 -15.52
CA GLN A 225 3.13 -16.32 -16.61
C GLN A 225 3.83 -17.07 -17.76
N SER A 226 3.47 -16.72 -18.98
CA SER A 226 4.17 -17.22 -20.18
C SER A 226 5.53 -16.52 -20.34
N GLY A 227 6.52 -17.24 -20.88
CA GLY A 227 7.85 -16.70 -21.18
C GLY A 227 8.95 -17.27 -20.28
N GLU A 228 10.18 -16.84 -20.55
CA GLU A 228 11.40 -17.34 -19.89
C GLU A 228 11.81 -16.52 -18.64
N GLY A 229 10.98 -15.54 -18.22
CA GLY A 229 11.22 -14.74 -17.01
C GLY A 229 12.25 -13.62 -17.15
N GLY A 230 12.87 -13.46 -18.32
CA GLY A 230 13.84 -12.41 -18.58
C GLY A 230 15.29 -12.78 -18.25
N VAL A 231 16.20 -11.85 -18.47
CA VAL A 231 17.65 -12.02 -18.26
C VAL A 231 18.01 -11.58 -16.83
N PRO A 232 18.73 -12.39 -16.06
CA PRO A 232 19.14 -12.01 -14.70
C PRO A 232 19.86 -10.65 -14.65
N GLY A 233 19.40 -9.79 -13.74
CA GLY A 233 19.90 -8.42 -13.57
C GLY A 233 19.35 -7.41 -14.57
N ALA A 234 18.55 -7.81 -15.56
CA ALA A 234 17.87 -6.88 -16.46
C ALA A 234 16.64 -6.25 -15.83
N ALA A 235 16.28 -5.06 -16.30
CA ALA A 235 15.05 -4.38 -15.91
C ALA A 235 13.81 -5.09 -16.47
N ASP A 236 12.69 -4.96 -15.78
CA ASP A 236 11.36 -5.33 -16.27
C ASP A 236 10.26 -4.43 -15.68
N LYS A 237 9.00 -4.73 -16.03
CA LYS A 237 7.83 -4.03 -15.52
C LYS A 237 7.06 -4.84 -14.47
N SER A 238 7.62 -5.96 -14.04
CA SER A 238 7.01 -6.79 -13.01
C SER A 238 7.01 -6.08 -11.67
N VAL A 239 5.89 -6.20 -10.96
CA VAL A 239 5.68 -5.62 -9.63
C VAL A 239 5.57 -6.78 -8.65
N GLN A 240 6.21 -6.67 -7.50
CA GLN A 240 6.10 -7.66 -6.43
C GLN A 240 4.63 -7.88 -6.03
N ALA A 241 4.27 -9.13 -5.74
CA ALA A 241 2.89 -9.54 -5.52
C ALA A 241 2.20 -8.76 -4.39
N TYR A 242 0.90 -8.52 -4.55
CA TYR A 242 0.02 -8.00 -3.50
C TYR A 242 -0.77 -9.12 -2.86
N ASN A 243 -1.28 -8.85 -1.66
CA ASN A 243 -2.25 -9.71 -0.97
C ASN A 243 -3.18 -8.87 -0.09
N PHE A 244 -4.02 -9.54 0.69
CA PHE A 244 -4.72 -8.97 1.84
C PHE A 244 -4.13 -9.52 3.12
N ARG A 245 -3.88 -8.66 4.09
CA ARG A 245 -3.46 -9.03 5.44
C ARG A 245 -4.74 -9.30 6.26
N LEU A 246 -5.11 -10.58 6.35
CA LEU A 246 -6.36 -10.98 7.00
C LEU A 246 -6.22 -10.98 8.51
N CYS A 247 -7.24 -10.48 9.20
CA CYS A 247 -7.40 -10.67 10.63
C CYS A 247 -8.34 -11.87 10.87
N ILE A 248 -7.78 -13.02 11.25
CA ILE A 248 -8.54 -14.24 11.50
C ILE A 248 -8.36 -14.74 12.94
N THR A 249 -9.31 -15.55 13.39
CA THR A 249 -9.31 -16.13 14.72
C THR A 249 -9.87 -17.56 14.72
N GLN A 250 -9.49 -18.34 15.73
CA GLN A 250 -10.11 -19.64 16.03
C GLN A 250 -11.15 -19.54 17.15
N ASN A 251 -11.26 -18.39 17.82
CA ASN A 251 -12.23 -18.19 18.91
C ASN A 251 -13.67 -18.25 18.36
N PRO A 252 -14.49 -19.27 18.73
CA PRO A 252 -15.83 -19.44 18.15
C PRO A 252 -16.79 -18.27 18.45
N ALA A 253 -16.56 -17.53 19.53
CA ALA A 253 -17.38 -16.37 19.90
C ALA A 253 -17.08 -15.13 19.06
N ASN A 254 -15.89 -15.08 18.43
CA ASN A 254 -15.44 -13.95 17.59
C ASN A 254 -15.17 -14.35 16.14
N ARG A 255 -15.72 -15.46 15.67
CA ARG A 255 -15.37 -16.03 14.36
C ARG A 255 -16.51 -16.02 13.36
N ARG A 256 -16.27 -15.44 12.18
CA ARG A 256 -17.13 -15.54 10.98
C ARG A 256 -16.49 -16.51 9.99
N PRO A 257 -17.22 -17.50 9.44
CA PRO A 257 -16.70 -18.35 8.37
C PRO A 257 -16.29 -17.52 7.14
N ILE A 258 -15.19 -17.93 6.50
CA ILE A 258 -14.75 -17.29 5.25
C ILE A 258 -15.57 -17.86 4.10
N ALA A 259 -16.45 -17.03 3.54
CA ALA A 259 -17.26 -17.42 2.39
C ALA A 259 -16.40 -17.60 1.13
N PRO A 260 -16.73 -18.56 0.25
CA PRO A 260 -16.09 -18.67 -1.05
C PRO A 260 -16.36 -17.43 -1.90
N PRO A 261 -15.50 -17.14 -2.89
CA PRO A 261 -15.78 -16.04 -3.82
C PRO A 261 -16.99 -16.37 -4.70
N PRO A 262 -17.69 -15.36 -5.24
CA PRO A 262 -18.67 -15.57 -6.30
C PRO A 262 -18.01 -16.31 -7.48
N ASN A 263 -18.72 -17.26 -8.08
CA ASN A 263 -18.25 -18.07 -9.22
C ASN A 263 -16.93 -18.82 -8.92
N TYR A 264 -16.81 -19.36 -7.70
CA TYR A 264 -15.66 -20.19 -7.32
C TYR A 264 -15.44 -21.33 -8.32
N ASP A 265 -14.22 -21.42 -8.85
CA ASP A 265 -13.78 -22.48 -9.75
C ASP A 265 -12.56 -23.21 -9.13
N PRO A 266 -12.70 -24.47 -8.70
CA PRO A 266 -11.60 -25.22 -8.13
C PRO A 266 -10.45 -25.46 -9.12
N ALA A 267 -10.68 -25.41 -10.43
CA ALA A 267 -9.64 -25.57 -11.45
C ALA A 267 -8.57 -24.47 -11.36
N GLN A 268 -8.92 -23.29 -10.85
CA GLN A 268 -7.94 -22.22 -10.60
C GLN A 268 -6.88 -22.60 -9.56
N TYR A 269 -7.17 -23.58 -8.72
CA TYR A 269 -6.26 -24.07 -7.65
C TYR A 269 -5.63 -25.43 -7.98
N GLU A 270 -5.63 -25.85 -9.26
CA GLU A 270 -5.03 -27.11 -9.72
C GLU A 270 -3.53 -27.18 -9.33
N MET A 271 -2.80 -26.11 -9.49
CA MET A 271 -1.37 -26.06 -9.09
C MET A 271 -1.20 -26.23 -7.57
N LEU A 272 -2.08 -25.61 -6.76
CA LEU A 272 -2.08 -25.82 -5.29
C LEU A 272 -2.39 -27.29 -4.95
N ALA A 273 -3.35 -27.89 -5.65
CA ALA A 273 -3.66 -29.30 -5.47
C ALA A 273 -2.45 -30.19 -5.74
N ARG A 274 -1.79 -30.03 -6.89
CA ARG A 274 -0.57 -30.78 -7.25
C ARG A 274 0.56 -30.54 -6.26
N TYR A 275 0.72 -29.32 -5.77
CA TYR A 275 1.72 -29.00 -4.76
C TYR A 275 1.46 -29.73 -3.44
N VAL A 276 0.22 -29.71 -2.93
CA VAL A 276 -0.18 -30.39 -1.70
C VAL A 276 -0.02 -31.92 -1.85
N GLU A 277 -0.47 -32.49 -2.98
CA GLU A 277 -0.32 -33.93 -3.28
C GLU A 277 1.15 -34.33 -3.38
N GLY A 278 1.99 -33.52 -4.02
CA GLY A 278 3.43 -33.75 -4.11
C GLY A 278 4.11 -33.74 -2.74
N LEU A 279 3.73 -32.80 -1.85
CA LEU A 279 4.23 -32.79 -0.47
C LEU A 279 3.80 -34.03 0.32
N VAL A 280 2.55 -34.47 0.18
CA VAL A 280 2.06 -35.71 0.81
C VAL A 280 2.82 -36.93 0.29
N ALA A 281 3.01 -37.06 -1.02
CA ALA A 281 3.76 -38.13 -1.65
C ALA A 281 5.23 -38.16 -1.21
N ALA A 282 5.82 -37.00 -0.93
CA ALA A 282 7.16 -36.85 -0.38
C ALA A 282 7.24 -37.15 1.15
N GLY A 283 6.14 -37.56 1.78
CA GLY A 283 6.08 -37.83 3.23
C GLY A 283 6.12 -36.56 4.10
N LYS A 284 5.79 -35.38 3.51
CA LYS A 284 5.81 -34.05 4.16
C LYS A 284 4.44 -33.39 4.05
N PRO A 285 3.35 -33.97 4.60
CA PRO A 285 2.04 -33.35 4.49
C PRO A 285 2.08 -31.93 5.08
N PRO A 286 1.61 -30.89 4.34
CA PRO A 286 1.74 -29.52 4.79
C PRO A 286 0.77 -29.20 5.93
N LYS A 287 1.20 -28.29 6.81
CA LYS A 287 0.35 -27.56 7.76
C LYS A 287 -0.03 -26.22 7.16
N LEU A 288 -1.11 -25.62 7.66
CA LEU A 288 -1.59 -24.32 7.16
C LEU A 288 -0.52 -23.23 7.25
N GLY A 289 0.24 -23.18 8.35
CA GLY A 289 1.35 -22.24 8.55
C GLY A 289 2.55 -22.38 7.61
N GLN A 290 2.55 -23.37 6.68
CA GLN A 290 3.54 -23.51 5.62
C GLN A 290 3.02 -23.04 4.24
N LEU A 291 1.76 -22.62 4.19
CA LEU A 291 1.08 -22.07 3.00
C LEU A 291 0.68 -20.61 3.20
N MET A 292 0.66 -20.15 4.44
CA MET A 292 0.49 -18.76 4.82
C MET A 292 1.10 -18.52 6.21
N HIS A 293 1.77 -17.38 6.40
CA HIS A 293 2.28 -16.99 7.71
C HIS A 293 1.13 -16.58 8.62
N ILE A 294 1.07 -17.17 9.82
CA ILE A 294 0.02 -16.90 10.82
C ILE A 294 0.69 -16.26 12.03
N GLN A 295 0.62 -14.95 12.13
CA GLN A 295 1.21 -14.19 13.24
C GLN A 295 0.18 -13.95 14.34
N PRO A 296 0.39 -14.48 15.56
CA PRO A 296 -0.49 -14.17 16.70
C PRO A 296 -0.51 -12.69 17.07
N MET A 297 -1.69 -12.19 17.40
CA MET A 297 -1.97 -10.83 17.84
C MET A 297 -2.74 -10.83 19.18
N PRO A 298 -2.95 -9.66 19.83
CA PRO A 298 -3.82 -9.57 20.99
C PRO A 298 -5.23 -10.14 20.76
N HIS A 299 -5.88 -10.56 21.82
CA HIS A 299 -7.26 -11.06 21.84
C HIS A 299 -7.53 -12.26 20.92
N GLU A 300 -6.57 -13.20 20.84
CA GLU A 300 -6.67 -14.45 20.05
C GLU A 300 -6.91 -14.22 18.55
N LYS A 301 -6.53 -13.06 18.04
CA LYS A 301 -6.52 -12.73 16.60
C LYS A 301 -5.16 -13.00 15.97
N THR A 302 -5.09 -12.93 14.65
CA THR A 302 -3.85 -13.12 13.90
C THR A 302 -3.78 -12.16 12.72
N ASP A 303 -2.54 -11.84 12.31
CA ASP A 303 -2.23 -11.21 11.03
C ASP A 303 -1.73 -12.29 10.06
N ILE A 304 -2.33 -12.35 8.89
CA ILE A 304 -2.00 -13.35 7.86
C ILE A 304 -1.17 -12.71 6.75
N ASN A 305 -0.01 -13.34 6.46
CA ASN A 305 0.81 -12.98 5.30
C ASN A 305 1.05 -14.23 4.41
N ASN A 306 1.81 -14.06 3.32
CA ASN A 306 2.23 -15.18 2.48
C ASN A 306 3.29 -16.06 3.17
N ASP A 307 3.31 -17.33 2.79
CA ASP A 307 4.43 -18.25 3.00
C ASP A 307 4.42 -19.37 1.96
N GLY A 308 5.61 -19.91 1.64
CA GLY A 308 5.75 -21.03 0.71
C GLY A 308 5.56 -20.70 -0.77
N GLY A 309 5.56 -21.74 -1.61
CA GLY A 309 5.52 -21.62 -3.07
C GLY A 309 4.18 -21.21 -3.66
N PHE A 310 3.07 -21.61 -3.02
CA PHE A 310 1.72 -21.17 -3.34
C PHE A 310 1.06 -20.67 -2.05
N SER A 311 0.67 -19.41 -2.03
CA SER A 311 0.26 -18.72 -0.80
C SER A 311 -0.80 -17.65 -1.06
N THR A 312 -0.98 -16.73 -0.12
CA THR A 312 -1.87 -15.58 -0.25
C THR A 312 -1.38 -14.51 -1.23
N ASP A 313 -0.11 -14.52 -1.64
CA ASP A 313 0.42 -13.62 -2.66
C ASP A 313 -0.12 -14.00 -4.05
N PHE A 314 -0.84 -13.09 -4.69
CA PHE A 314 -1.36 -13.28 -6.04
C PHE A 314 -0.33 -12.83 -7.09
N ILE A 315 0.70 -13.65 -7.29
CA ILE A 315 1.86 -13.34 -8.14
C ILE A 315 1.41 -13.06 -9.58
N GLY A 316 1.88 -11.92 -10.14
CA GLY A 316 1.64 -11.52 -11.52
C GLY A 316 0.28 -10.89 -11.82
N ALA A 317 -0.61 -10.79 -10.84
CA ALA A 317 -1.97 -10.27 -11.05
C ALA A 317 -2.08 -8.73 -10.92
N ASN A 318 -1.01 -8.06 -10.53
CA ASN A 318 -1.01 -6.65 -10.14
C ASN A 318 -0.16 -5.73 -11.05
N TYR A 319 0.41 -6.23 -12.14
CA TYR A 319 1.32 -5.45 -13.00
C TYR A 319 0.69 -4.18 -13.57
N ALA A 320 -0.60 -4.22 -13.90
CA ALA A 320 -1.32 -3.06 -14.40
C ALA A 320 -1.72 -2.06 -13.30
N TYR A 321 -1.77 -2.49 -12.02
CA TYR A 321 -2.32 -1.70 -10.92
C TYR A 321 -1.69 -0.31 -10.77
N PRO A 322 -0.37 -0.13 -10.80
CA PRO A 322 0.24 1.18 -10.60
C PRO A 322 -0.24 2.26 -11.58
N GLU A 323 -0.39 1.89 -12.87
CA GLU A 323 -0.74 2.82 -13.95
C GLU A 323 -2.22 2.78 -14.35
N ALA A 324 -3.02 1.91 -13.71
CA ALA A 324 -4.43 1.74 -14.04
C ALA A 324 -5.31 2.89 -13.55
N ASP A 325 -6.43 3.10 -14.23
CA ASP A 325 -7.53 3.91 -13.73
C ASP A 325 -8.23 3.25 -12.51
N TYR A 326 -9.05 4.01 -11.80
CA TYR A 326 -9.75 3.51 -10.61
C TYR A 326 -10.68 2.33 -10.89
N ALA A 327 -11.31 2.28 -12.06
CA ALA A 327 -12.20 1.17 -12.43
C ALA A 327 -11.40 -0.13 -12.63
N THR A 328 -10.25 -0.06 -13.27
CA THR A 328 -9.34 -1.19 -13.47
C THR A 328 -8.71 -1.62 -12.14
N ARG A 329 -8.27 -0.68 -11.30
CA ARG A 329 -7.78 -0.99 -9.94
C ARG A 329 -8.84 -1.69 -9.09
N ALA A 330 -10.10 -1.27 -9.16
CA ALA A 330 -11.19 -1.95 -8.46
C ALA A 330 -11.39 -3.40 -8.91
N LYS A 331 -11.21 -3.70 -10.21
CA LYS A 331 -11.24 -5.07 -10.73
C LYS A 331 -10.07 -5.90 -10.22
N ILE A 332 -8.86 -5.33 -10.20
CA ILE A 332 -7.65 -6.01 -9.68
C ILE A 332 -7.82 -6.27 -8.19
N TRP A 333 -8.32 -5.30 -7.42
CA TRP A 333 -8.63 -5.44 -6.00
C TRP A 333 -9.59 -6.61 -5.74
N LYS A 334 -10.70 -6.65 -6.48
CA LYS A 334 -11.68 -7.73 -6.35
C LYS A 334 -11.12 -9.09 -6.78
N ALA A 335 -10.23 -9.12 -7.76
CA ALA A 335 -9.55 -10.35 -8.16
C ALA A 335 -8.65 -10.89 -7.04
N HIS A 336 -7.91 -10.03 -6.32
CA HIS A 336 -7.10 -10.42 -5.16
C HIS A 336 -7.95 -10.93 -4.00
N GLU A 337 -9.09 -10.28 -3.73
CA GLU A 337 -10.05 -10.79 -2.74
C GLU A 337 -10.57 -12.18 -3.13
N ASN A 338 -11.01 -12.34 -4.38
CA ASN A 338 -11.55 -13.61 -4.87
C ASN A 338 -10.49 -14.72 -4.83
N TYR A 339 -9.25 -14.41 -5.23
CA TYR A 339 -8.13 -15.34 -5.15
C TYR A 339 -7.89 -15.82 -3.71
N THR A 340 -7.82 -14.91 -2.76
CA THR A 340 -7.54 -15.27 -1.36
C THR A 340 -8.69 -16.04 -0.72
N ARG A 341 -9.95 -15.64 -0.98
CA ARG A 341 -11.14 -16.39 -0.53
C ARG A 341 -11.18 -17.80 -1.13
N GLY A 342 -10.89 -17.94 -2.42
CA GLY A 342 -10.87 -19.22 -3.10
C GLY A 342 -9.72 -20.11 -2.65
N PHE A 343 -8.55 -19.56 -2.37
CA PHE A 343 -7.41 -20.27 -1.78
C PHE A 343 -7.79 -20.93 -0.44
N LEU A 344 -8.37 -20.15 0.47
CA LEU A 344 -8.82 -20.67 1.78
C LEU A 344 -9.98 -21.65 1.65
N HIS A 345 -10.92 -21.39 0.74
CA HIS A 345 -12.03 -22.30 0.48
C HIS A 345 -11.55 -23.65 -0.09
N PHE A 346 -10.60 -23.61 -1.04
CA PHE A 346 -9.99 -24.82 -1.59
C PHE A 346 -9.32 -25.65 -0.50
N LEU A 347 -8.50 -25.03 0.35
CA LEU A 347 -7.84 -25.71 1.47
C LEU A 347 -8.83 -26.29 2.48
N ALA A 348 -9.97 -25.65 2.68
CA ALA A 348 -11.00 -26.07 3.64
C ALA A 348 -11.89 -27.21 3.12
N THR A 349 -12.07 -27.36 1.78
CA THR A 349 -13.15 -28.20 1.24
C THR A 349 -12.70 -29.24 0.23
N SER A 350 -11.59 -29.03 -0.48
CA SER A 350 -11.15 -29.91 -1.55
C SER A 350 -10.80 -31.33 -1.02
N PRO A 351 -11.33 -32.42 -1.63
CA PRO A 351 -10.96 -33.78 -1.25
C PRO A 351 -9.50 -34.10 -1.55
N ARG A 352 -8.81 -33.32 -2.39
CA ARG A 352 -7.38 -33.46 -2.71
C ARG A 352 -6.47 -32.91 -1.61
N VAL A 353 -7.02 -32.18 -0.63
CA VAL A 353 -6.31 -31.68 0.54
C VAL A 353 -6.41 -32.68 1.69
N PRO A 354 -5.34 -33.00 2.43
CA PRO A 354 -5.40 -33.90 3.59
C PRO A 354 -6.48 -33.50 4.60
N ALA A 355 -7.16 -34.48 5.18
CA ALA A 355 -8.25 -34.23 6.14
C ALA A 355 -7.82 -33.36 7.33
N SER A 356 -6.58 -33.55 7.81
CA SER A 356 -6.01 -32.73 8.89
C SER A 356 -5.87 -31.26 8.51
N LEU A 357 -5.38 -30.95 7.30
CA LEU A 357 -5.22 -29.60 6.80
C LEU A 357 -6.59 -28.94 6.53
N ARG A 358 -7.57 -29.72 6.00
CA ARG A 358 -8.94 -29.21 5.85
C ARG A 358 -9.54 -28.82 7.19
N ALA A 359 -9.43 -29.69 8.19
CA ALA A 359 -9.96 -29.43 9.54
C ALA A 359 -9.26 -28.23 10.21
N GLU A 360 -7.93 -28.12 10.05
CA GLU A 360 -7.17 -26.96 10.52
C GLU A 360 -7.67 -25.66 9.84
N THR A 361 -7.82 -25.65 8.51
CA THR A 361 -8.32 -24.47 7.78
C THR A 361 -9.75 -24.11 8.19
N GLN A 362 -10.64 -25.08 8.37
CA GLN A 362 -12.02 -24.87 8.82
C GLN A 362 -12.13 -24.31 10.23
N SER A 363 -11.11 -24.49 11.06
CA SER A 363 -11.09 -23.94 12.42
C SER A 363 -10.88 -22.44 12.46
N TRP A 364 -10.41 -21.81 11.37
CA TRP A 364 -10.18 -20.39 11.24
C TRP A 364 -11.37 -19.64 10.58
N GLY A 365 -11.54 -18.37 10.91
CA GLY A 365 -12.49 -17.48 10.28
C GLY A 365 -12.12 -16.02 10.52
N LEU A 366 -12.77 -15.09 9.79
CA LEU A 366 -12.58 -13.65 9.97
C LEU A 366 -13.03 -13.22 11.36
N ALA A 367 -12.29 -12.30 12.00
CA ALA A 367 -12.67 -11.75 13.29
C ALA A 367 -13.94 -10.87 13.15
N LEU A 368 -14.95 -11.11 13.99
CA LEU A 368 -16.22 -10.38 13.95
C LEU A 368 -16.11 -8.93 14.41
N ASP A 369 -15.12 -8.65 15.25
CA ASP A 369 -14.87 -7.34 15.84
C ASP A 369 -13.96 -6.45 14.98
N GLU A 370 -13.43 -6.97 13.87
CA GLU A 370 -12.62 -6.23 12.92
C GLU A 370 -13.33 -6.05 11.57
N PHE A 371 -13.05 -4.93 10.86
CA PHE A 371 -13.59 -4.64 9.52
C PHE A 371 -15.11 -4.84 9.42
N ARG A 372 -15.86 -4.28 10.37
CA ARG A 372 -17.30 -4.54 10.55
C ARG A 372 -18.14 -4.09 9.37
N ASP A 373 -17.76 -3.03 8.70
CA ASP A 373 -18.43 -2.44 7.53
C ASP A 373 -18.10 -3.11 6.20
N THR A 374 -17.07 -3.98 6.19
CA THR A 374 -16.64 -4.77 5.03
C THR A 374 -16.76 -6.28 5.26
N ASP A 375 -17.68 -6.71 6.12
CA ASP A 375 -17.94 -8.11 6.44
C ASP A 375 -16.72 -8.89 6.96
N GLY A 376 -15.85 -8.21 7.71
CA GLY A 376 -14.63 -8.77 8.27
C GLY A 376 -13.47 -8.84 7.27
N TRP A 377 -13.64 -8.33 6.04
CA TRP A 377 -12.57 -8.29 5.04
C TRP A 377 -11.76 -6.99 5.16
N PRO A 378 -10.41 -7.03 5.10
CA PRO A 378 -9.60 -5.82 5.20
C PRO A 378 -10.00 -4.77 4.16
N HIS A 379 -10.15 -3.53 4.59
CA HIS A 379 -10.52 -2.41 3.73
C HIS A 379 -9.33 -1.87 2.90
N GLN A 380 -8.12 -2.39 3.13
CA GLN A 380 -6.91 -2.02 2.39
C GLN A 380 -6.20 -3.26 1.84
N MET A 381 -5.94 -3.28 0.54
CA MET A 381 -5.05 -4.27 -0.07
C MET A 381 -3.59 -3.92 0.28
N TYR A 382 -2.76 -4.91 0.53
CA TYR A 382 -1.33 -4.69 0.80
C TYR A 382 -0.59 -4.36 -0.50
N ILE A 383 -0.56 -3.08 -0.83
CA ILE A 383 0.15 -2.51 -1.98
C ILE A 383 1.61 -2.31 -1.57
N ARG A 384 2.44 -3.32 -1.80
CA ARG A 384 3.85 -3.30 -1.38
C ARG A 384 4.66 -2.27 -2.13
N GLU A 385 4.32 -2.01 -3.38
CA GLU A 385 5.02 -1.12 -4.29
C GLU A 385 4.10 -0.76 -5.45
N ALA A 386 4.12 0.52 -5.86
CA ALA A 386 3.45 0.96 -7.08
C ALA A 386 4.41 1.86 -7.88
N ARG A 387 4.07 3.14 -8.10
CA ARG A 387 5.01 4.11 -8.68
C ARG A 387 6.08 4.48 -7.64
N ARG A 388 7.28 4.73 -8.12
CA ARG A 388 8.37 5.33 -7.33
C ARG A 388 8.89 6.56 -8.07
N MET A 389 8.99 7.68 -7.37
CA MET A 389 9.51 8.93 -7.93
C MET A 389 10.94 8.76 -8.48
N VAL A 390 11.29 9.54 -9.48
CA VAL A 390 12.67 9.66 -9.98
C VAL A 390 13.10 11.12 -9.82
N SER A 391 13.69 11.43 -8.67
CA SER A 391 14.16 12.76 -8.34
C SER A 391 15.68 12.94 -8.62
N ASP A 392 16.25 14.04 -8.16
CA ASP A 392 17.70 14.29 -8.26
C ASP A 392 18.53 13.38 -7.34
N TYR A 393 17.92 12.76 -6.35
CA TYR A 393 18.52 11.76 -5.49
C TYR A 393 17.64 10.49 -5.43
N VAL A 394 18.21 9.38 -5.86
CA VAL A 394 17.55 8.07 -5.82
C VAL A 394 18.19 7.23 -4.71
N MET A 395 17.41 6.78 -3.73
CA MET A 395 17.85 5.80 -2.73
C MET A 395 18.13 4.46 -3.42
N THR A 396 19.25 3.83 -3.13
CA THR A 396 19.73 2.60 -3.77
C THR A 396 20.16 1.54 -2.76
N GLU A 397 20.47 0.34 -3.22
CA GLU A 397 21.11 -0.72 -2.42
C GLU A 397 22.33 -0.21 -1.64
N HIS A 398 23.10 0.74 -2.22
CA HIS A 398 24.29 1.29 -1.57
C HIS A 398 23.95 2.10 -0.32
N ASN A 399 22.82 2.81 -0.31
CA ASN A 399 22.34 3.51 0.89
C ASN A 399 21.96 2.51 1.99
N CYS A 400 21.21 1.46 1.66
CA CYS A 400 20.82 0.43 2.62
C CYS A 400 22.04 -0.23 3.28
N ARG A 401 23.10 -0.45 2.51
CA ARG A 401 24.36 -1.06 2.98
C ARG A 401 25.32 -0.07 3.66
N GLY A 402 24.96 1.21 3.77
CA GLY A 402 25.84 2.25 4.33
C GLY A 402 27.06 2.57 3.47
N LYS A 403 27.03 2.27 2.17
CA LYS A 403 28.11 2.56 1.21
C LYS A 403 27.99 3.94 0.56
N ALA A 404 26.79 4.53 0.59
CA ALA A 404 26.54 5.88 0.12
C ALA A 404 26.25 6.82 1.30
N THR A 405 26.91 7.99 1.31
CA THR A 405 26.68 9.02 2.33
C THR A 405 25.40 9.79 2.00
N VAL A 406 24.59 10.06 3.01
CA VAL A 406 23.44 10.94 2.95
C VAL A 406 23.74 12.19 3.76
N GLU A 407 23.80 13.34 3.09
CA GLU A 407 24.17 14.63 3.72
C GLU A 407 22.95 15.34 4.34
N ASP A 408 21.75 14.97 3.92
CA ASP A 408 20.47 15.57 4.26
C ASP A 408 19.45 14.57 4.86
N PRO A 409 19.82 13.84 5.96
CA PRO A 409 18.96 12.82 6.53
C PRO A 409 17.69 13.39 7.16
N ILE A 410 16.54 12.78 6.84
CA ILE A 410 15.23 13.15 7.39
C ILE A 410 14.56 12.05 8.22
N GLY A 411 15.23 10.93 8.38
CA GLY A 411 14.80 9.76 9.13
C GLY A 411 15.69 8.58 8.82
N LEU A 412 15.44 7.45 9.50
CA LEU A 412 16.15 6.19 9.27
C LEU A 412 15.21 5.10 8.80
N ALA A 413 15.71 4.21 7.93
CA ALA A 413 15.14 2.88 7.71
C ALA A 413 16.07 1.81 8.30
N ALA A 414 15.52 0.63 8.59
CA ALA A 414 16.25 -0.41 9.32
C ALA A 414 15.84 -1.84 8.96
N TYR A 415 14.93 -2.01 8.01
CA TYR A 415 14.46 -3.33 7.60
C TYR A 415 15.36 -3.93 6.51
N THR A 416 15.30 -5.24 6.33
CA THR A 416 15.99 -5.93 5.24
C THR A 416 15.52 -5.40 3.89
N MET A 417 16.35 -5.46 2.87
CA MET A 417 15.88 -5.33 1.49
C MET A 417 15.00 -6.53 1.21
N ASP A 418 13.69 -6.29 1.09
CA ASP A 418 12.64 -7.29 1.01
C ASP A 418 11.76 -7.03 -0.21
N SER A 419 11.83 -7.94 -1.17
CA SER A 419 10.93 -8.00 -2.31
C SER A 419 10.20 -9.33 -2.31
N HIS A 420 8.90 -9.30 -2.53
CA HIS A 420 8.11 -10.51 -2.75
C HIS A 420 8.25 -10.99 -4.20
N ASN A 421 7.84 -12.25 -4.45
CA ASN A 421 7.88 -12.81 -5.80
C ASN A 421 7.14 -11.91 -6.81
N CYS A 422 7.80 -11.67 -7.94
CA CYS A 422 7.26 -10.86 -9.02
C CYS A 422 6.63 -11.73 -10.11
N GLN A 423 7.20 -12.90 -10.39
CA GLN A 423 6.76 -13.80 -11.45
C GLN A 423 6.60 -15.24 -10.94
N ARG A 424 5.75 -16.01 -11.61
CA ARG A 424 5.70 -17.47 -11.50
C ARG A 424 5.79 -18.04 -12.90
N LEU A 425 6.78 -18.85 -13.15
CA LEU A 425 7.24 -19.26 -14.48
C LEU A 425 7.39 -20.78 -14.56
N VAL A 426 7.63 -21.26 -15.78
CA VAL A 426 8.11 -22.62 -16.02
C VAL A 426 9.63 -22.60 -16.14
N LYS A 427 10.30 -23.38 -15.29
CA LYS A 427 11.74 -23.60 -15.36
C LYS A 427 12.03 -25.09 -15.22
N ASP A 428 12.83 -25.65 -16.11
CA ASP A 428 13.16 -27.07 -16.16
C ASP A 428 11.92 -27.99 -16.08
N GLY A 429 10.80 -27.58 -16.72
CA GLY A 429 9.53 -28.31 -16.74
C GLY A 429 8.69 -28.22 -15.47
N HIS A 430 9.04 -27.38 -14.52
CA HIS A 430 8.34 -27.20 -13.24
C HIS A 430 7.96 -25.75 -12.99
N ALA A 431 6.94 -25.52 -12.17
CA ALA A 431 6.58 -24.18 -11.69
C ALA A 431 7.65 -23.66 -10.73
N GLU A 432 8.13 -22.44 -10.96
CA GLU A 432 9.09 -21.73 -10.11
C GLU A 432 8.65 -20.28 -9.91
N ASN A 433 8.80 -19.77 -8.69
CA ASN A 433 8.59 -18.36 -8.37
C ASN A 433 9.89 -17.58 -8.55
N GLU A 434 9.80 -16.34 -9.03
CA GLU A 434 10.95 -15.45 -9.27
C GLU A 434 10.70 -14.07 -8.65
N GLY A 435 11.74 -13.47 -8.07
CA GLY A 435 11.79 -12.07 -7.65
C GLY A 435 11.85 -11.83 -6.15
N ASP A 436 11.67 -12.86 -5.30
CA ASP A 436 11.83 -12.70 -3.85
C ASP A 436 13.29 -12.39 -3.48
N VAL A 437 13.47 -11.38 -2.64
CA VAL A 437 14.77 -10.95 -2.09
C VAL A 437 14.59 -10.68 -0.60
N GLN A 438 15.41 -11.30 0.23
CA GLN A 438 15.42 -11.08 1.67
C GLN A 438 16.88 -10.96 2.13
N VAL A 439 17.43 -9.73 2.04
CA VAL A 439 18.84 -9.46 2.36
C VAL A 439 18.95 -8.35 3.39
N GLY A 440 19.42 -8.70 4.57
CA GLY A 440 19.64 -7.81 5.71
C GLY A 440 21.09 -7.85 6.18
N GLY A 441 21.27 -7.63 7.51
CA GLY A 441 22.58 -7.65 8.17
C GLY A 441 23.32 -6.32 8.14
N PHE A 442 22.64 -5.23 7.77
CA PHE A 442 23.14 -3.87 7.85
C PHE A 442 22.45 -3.09 8.99
N PRO A 443 23.12 -2.07 9.56
CA PRO A 443 22.51 -1.23 10.59
C PRO A 443 21.45 -0.30 9.99
N PRO A 444 20.63 0.39 10.82
CA PRO A 444 19.80 1.49 10.38
C PRO A 444 20.59 2.49 9.54
N TYR A 445 19.99 2.97 8.45
CA TYR A 445 20.62 3.88 7.49
C TYR A 445 19.75 5.12 7.23
N PRO A 446 20.35 6.28 6.93
CA PRO A 446 19.61 7.52 6.72
C PRO A 446 18.91 7.56 5.35
N ILE A 447 17.77 8.27 5.32
CA ILE A 447 17.02 8.57 4.10
C ILE A 447 17.18 10.06 3.78
N SER A 448 17.51 10.39 2.52
CA SER A 448 17.77 11.75 2.06
C SER A 448 16.47 12.56 1.89
N TYR A 449 16.49 13.83 2.29
CA TYR A 449 15.45 14.81 2.00
C TYR A 449 15.16 14.91 0.49
N ARG A 450 16.21 14.91 -0.33
CA ARG A 450 16.07 14.97 -1.80
C ARG A 450 15.34 13.79 -2.40
N SER A 451 15.21 12.68 -1.68
CA SER A 451 14.45 11.52 -2.16
C SER A 451 12.92 11.68 -2.05
N ILE A 452 12.42 12.66 -1.27
CA ILE A 452 10.99 12.89 -1.10
C ILE A 452 10.48 14.15 -1.82
N ILE A 453 11.34 14.87 -2.52
CA ILE A 453 10.96 16.07 -3.30
C ILE A 453 11.22 15.85 -4.80
N PRO A 454 10.33 16.31 -5.69
CA PRO A 454 10.53 16.29 -7.13
C PRO A 454 11.72 17.15 -7.57
N LYS A 455 12.18 16.97 -8.81
CA LYS A 455 13.08 17.91 -9.48
C LYS A 455 12.41 19.29 -9.55
N ALA A 456 13.16 20.36 -9.29
CA ALA A 456 12.65 21.73 -9.25
C ALA A 456 11.85 22.12 -10.51
N LYS A 457 12.34 21.72 -11.69
CA LYS A 457 11.68 21.97 -12.97
C LYS A 457 10.33 21.24 -13.12
N GLU A 458 10.10 20.18 -12.35
CA GLU A 458 8.89 19.37 -12.42
C GLU A 458 7.85 19.83 -11.40
N CYS A 459 8.20 19.99 -10.12
CA CYS A 459 7.29 20.51 -9.11
C CYS A 459 8.03 21.11 -7.90
N GLU A 460 7.67 22.33 -7.53
CA GLU A 460 8.32 23.08 -6.44
C GLU A 460 7.61 22.98 -5.07
N ASN A 461 6.36 22.50 -5.05
CA ASN A 461 5.51 22.52 -3.86
C ASN A 461 4.81 21.19 -3.59
N LEU A 462 5.44 20.07 -3.98
CA LEU A 462 4.95 18.71 -3.73
C LEU A 462 6.01 17.92 -2.96
N LEU A 463 5.57 17.17 -1.94
CA LEU A 463 6.38 16.17 -1.24
C LEU A 463 5.76 14.78 -1.40
N VAL A 464 6.61 13.76 -1.52
CA VAL A 464 6.19 12.38 -1.83
C VAL A 464 6.88 11.41 -0.86
N PRO A 465 6.42 11.33 0.40
CA PRO A 465 7.08 10.52 1.43
C PRO A 465 6.83 9.00 1.30
N VAL A 466 5.79 8.58 0.58
CA VAL A 466 5.43 7.16 0.39
C VAL A 466 6.01 6.62 -0.90
N CYS A 467 5.62 7.17 -2.04
CA CYS A 467 6.16 6.81 -3.37
C CYS A 467 7.48 7.53 -3.67
N LEU A 468 8.38 7.58 -2.69
CA LEU A 468 9.64 8.33 -2.75
C LEU A 468 10.58 7.82 -3.84
N SER A 469 11.63 8.61 -4.11
CA SER A 469 12.66 8.28 -5.09
C SER A 469 13.62 7.22 -4.55
N ALA A 470 13.37 5.97 -4.94
CA ALA A 470 14.17 4.81 -4.56
C ALA A 470 14.12 3.76 -5.66
N THR A 471 15.18 2.95 -5.79
CA THR A 471 15.15 1.75 -6.64
C THR A 471 14.22 0.71 -6.05
N HIS A 472 13.73 -0.24 -6.87
CA HIS A 472 12.88 -1.33 -6.41
C HIS A 472 13.45 -2.02 -5.15
N ILE A 473 14.76 -2.34 -5.16
CA ILE A 473 15.35 -3.09 -4.05
C ILE A 473 15.55 -2.23 -2.80
N ALA A 474 15.91 -0.95 -2.94
CA ALA A 474 16.02 -0.05 -1.81
C ALA A 474 14.64 0.27 -1.22
N TYR A 475 13.65 0.44 -2.08
CA TYR A 475 12.26 0.64 -1.66
C TYR A 475 11.75 -0.53 -0.82
N GLY A 476 12.14 -1.76 -1.14
CA GLY A 476 11.83 -2.96 -0.35
C GLY A 476 12.27 -2.89 1.12
N SER A 477 13.29 -2.09 1.44
CA SER A 477 13.74 -1.83 2.81
C SER A 477 13.08 -0.59 3.45
N ILE A 478 12.67 0.39 2.63
CA ILE A 478 12.14 1.68 3.09
C ILE A 478 10.62 1.62 3.32
N ARG A 479 9.88 0.83 2.53
CA ARG A 479 8.41 0.77 2.43
C ARG A 479 7.68 0.27 3.68
N MET A 480 8.22 0.51 4.85
CA MET A 480 7.64 0.10 6.14
C MET A 480 6.77 1.22 6.71
N GLU A 481 5.56 0.89 7.16
CA GLU A 481 4.58 1.87 7.66
C GLU A 481 5.17 2.83 8.72
N PRO A 482 5.96 2.39 9.72
CA PRO A 482 6.57 3.32 10.66
C PRO A 482 7.59 4.25 9.99
N VAL A 483 8.26 3.81 8.92
CA VAL A 483 9.19 4.66 8.15
C VAL A 483 8.40 5.67 7.32
N PHE A 484 7.30 5.29 6.71
CA PHE A 484 6.42 6.23 5.99
C PHE A 484 5.89 7.33 6.90
N MET A 485 5.51 7.02 8.14
CA MET A 485 5.12 8.04 9.13
C MET A 485 6.30 8.97 9.49
N VAL A 486 7.53 8.44 9.65
CA VAL A 486 8.75 9.24 9.87
C VAL A 486 9.00 10.20 8.71
N LEU A 487 8.94 9.72 7.47
CA LEU A 487 9.17 10.54 6.28
C LEU A 487 8.07 11.59 6.08
N ALA A 488 6.83 11.24 6.36
CA ALA A 488 5.69 12.15 6.25
C ALA A 488 5.70 13.26 7.31
N HIS A 489 6.10 12.95 8.54
CA HIS A 489 6.41 13.95 9.57
C HIS A 489 7.47 14.94 9.06
N SER A 490 8.56 14.43 8.53
CA SER A 490 9.66 15.26 8.02
C SER A 490 9.26 16.06 6.79
N ALA A 491 8.45 15.48 5.90
CA ALA A 491 7.86 16.19 4.75
C ALA A 491 6.98 17.37 5.18
N ALA A 492 6.14 17.16 6.19
CA ALA A 492 5.28 18.22 6.75
C ALA A 492 6.09 19.34 7.40
N ALA A 493 7.14 19.01 8.16
CA ALA A 493 8.04 20.00 8.73
C ALA A 493 8.71 20.84 7.64
N ALA A 494 9.18 20.19 6.57
CA ALA A 494 9.77 20.87 5.42
C ALA A 494 8.77 21.77 4.69
N ALA A 495 7.52 21.30 4.50
CA ALA A 495 6.45 22.09 3.88
C ALA A 495 6.19 23.39 4.67
N CYS A 496 6.02 23.30 5.99
CA CYS A 496 5.78 24.46 6.85
C CYS A 496 6.95 25.45 6.80
N GLN A 497 8.18 24.99 6.95
CA GLN A 497 9.35 25.88 6.90
C GLN A 497 9.56 26.52 5.53
N ALA A 498 9.26 25.80 4.44
CA ALA A 498 9.35 26.37 3.10
C ALA A 498 8.27 27.46 2.86
N MET A 499 7.06 27.29 3.42
CA MET A 499 5.99 28.31 3.41
C MET A 499 6.42 29.54 4.21
N ASP A 500 6.91 29.36 5.44
CA ASP A 500 7.35 30.45 6.32
C ASP A 500 8.50 31.26 5.70
N ALA A 501 9.42 30.59 5.01
CA ALA A 501 10.54 31.23 4.32
C ALA A 501 10.17 31.80 2.94
N GLY A 502 9.01 31.43 2.39
CA GLY A 502 8.58 31.84 1.05
C GLY A 502 9.45 31.26 -0.08
N VAL A 503 10.03 30.07 0.11
CA VAL A 503 10.96 29.43 -0.84
C VAL A 503 10.41 28.13 -1.41
N PRO A 504 10.86 27.71 -2.61
CA PRO A 504 10.60 26.37 -3.10
C PRO A 504 11.21 25.30 -2.20
N LEU A 505 10.61 24.10 -2.17
CA LEU A 505 11.13 22.94 -1.39
C LEU A 505 12.60 22.63 -1.67
N GLN A 506 13.06 22.78 -2.92
CA GLN A 506 14.42 22.52 -3.35
C GLN A 506 15.42 23.59 -2.90
N LYS A 507 14.94 24.70 -2.29
CA LYS A 507 15.74 25.79 -1.74
C LYS A 507 15.62 25.91 -0.21
N LEU A 508 14.96 24.93 0.41
CA LEU A 508 14.82 24.88 1.86
C LEU A 508 16.21 24.81 2.53
N ASP A 509 16.36 25.57 3.60
CA ASP A 509 17.52 25.47 4.49
C ASP A 509 17.46 24.16 5.28
N TYR A 510 18.30 23.20 4.88
CA TYR A 510 18.30 21.88 5.51
C TYR A 510 18.78 21.93 6.97
N GLU A 511 19.67 22.83 7.36
CA GLU A 511 20.16 22.93 8.75
C GLU A 511 19.00 23.25 9.68
N ARG A 512 18.14 24.20 9.31
CA ARG A 512 16.93 24.52 10.06
C ARG A 512 15.92 23.36 10.10
N LEU A 513 15.79 22.64 8.99
CA LEU A 513 14.94 21.44 8.97
C LEU A 513 15.48 20.38 9.93
N GLN A 514 16.78 20.14 9.93
CA GLN A 514 17.45 19.19 10.81
C GLN A 514 17.25 19.56 12.29
N GLU A 515 17.44 20.82 12.66
CA GLU A 515 17.20 21.32 14.02
C GLU A 515 15.74 21.04 14.46
N ARG A 516 14.77 21.33 13.59
CA ARG A 516 13.36 21.06 13.85
C ARG A 516 13.10 19.58 14.05
N LEU A 517 13.58 18.73 13.17
CA LEU A 517 13.37 17.28 13.24
C LEU A 517 13.96 16.69 14.53
N LEU A 518 15.14 17.15 14.94
CA LEU A 518 15.75 16.73 16.19
C LEU A 518 14.95 17.21 17.42
N ALA A 519 14.41 18.44 17.39
CA ALA A 519 13.53 18.97 18.43
C ALA A 519 12.22 18.15 18.53
N ASP A 520 11.70 17.66 17.41
CA ASP A 520 10.54 16.78 17.33
C ASP A 520 10.87 15.30 17.62
N GLN A 521 12.07 15.00 18.12
CA GLN A 521 12.53 13.65 18.48
C GLN A 521 12.63 12.67 17.32
N GLN A 522 12.86 13.15 16.10
CA GLN A 522 13.22 12.28 14.97
C GLN A 522 14.65 11.73 15.15
N VAL A 523 14.88 10.52 14.63
CA VAL A 523 16.19 9.88 14.65
C VAL A 523 16.82 10.04 13.27
N LEU A 524 17.86 10.89 13.16
CA LEU A 524 18.48 11.22 11.87
C LEU A 524 19.82 10.52 11.65
N ALA A 525 20.44 9.98 12.71
CA ALA A 525 21.72 9.28 12.65
C ALA A 525 21.71 8.06 13.57
N TRP A 526 22.27 6.96 13.11
CA TRP A 526 22.44 5.76 13.91
C TRP A 526 23.74 5.83 14.74
N LYS A 527 23.61 5.82 16.05
CA LYS A 527 24.74 5.82 17.01
C LYS A 527 24.95 4.48 17.73
N GLY A 528 24.13 3.47 17.38
CA GLY A 528 24.20 2.15 18.01
C GLY A 528 25.26 1.24 17.39
N LYS A 529 25.51 0.09 18.04
CA LYS A 529 26.32 -0.98 17.43
C LYS A 529 25.61 -1.54 16.19
N PRO A 530 26.35 -2.01 15.15
CA PRO A 530 25.76 -2.80 14.09
C PRO A 530 24.92 -3.94 14.68
N ALA A 531 23.81 -4.31 14.04
CA ALA A 531 23.07 -5.50 14.43
C ALA A 531 24.06 -6.70 14.42
N GLY A 532 24.23 -7.35 15.55
CA GLY A 532 25.13 -8.49 15.67
C GLY A 532 24.71 -9.57 14.67
N LYS A 533 25.71 -10.26 14.11
CA LYS A 533 25.54 -11.42 13.23
C LYS A 533 24.83 -12.56 13.95
#